data_2eaa49a2a8bed545cd6691c83bb74d91
#
_entry.id   2eaa49a2a8bed545cd6691c83bb74d91
#
_cell.length_a   1.000
_cell.length_b   1.000
_cell.length_c   1.000
_cell.angle_alpha   90.00
_cell.angle_beta   90.00
_cell.angle_gamma   90.00
#
_symmetry.space_group_name_H-M   'P 1'
#
loop_
_entity.id
_entity.type
_entity.pdbx_description
1 polymer ?
#
loop_
_entity_poly.entity_id
_entity_poly.type
_entity_poly.pdbx_seq_one_letter_code
_entity_poly.pdbx_strand_id
1 'polypeptide(L)'
;MGVYNHTGHVVTDLERSKRFYQEVFGFTPWYEITPPDEATAKLSCLSPPLGVTASYLVLDGFVLELMHYSVPGAAAPFRPRTMNEPGLTHLSISVDDVRATAERAVEYGGSVIEESDIGLALFIRDPDGQLLELLPVTYRANLPPKP
;
A
#
# COMPACT_ATOMS: atom_id res chain seq x y z
N MET A 1 20.80 -11.31 -12.47
CA MET A 1 19.35 -11.20 -12.68
C MET A 1 18.68 -11.05 -11.33
N GLY A 2 17.73 -10.11 -11.18
CA GLY A 2 16.92 -9.96 -9.97
C GLY A 2 15.55 -10.65 -10.13
N VAL A 3 14.95 -11.04 -9.02
CA VAL A 3 13.57 -11.48 -8.94
C VAL A 3 12.85 -10.52 -8.00
N TYR A 4 11.69 -10.00 -8.43
CA TYR A 4 10.88 -9.16 -7.57
C TYR A 4 10.37 -9.95 -6.36
N ASN A 5 10.47 -9.37 -5.17
CA ASN A 5 10.05 -10.00 -3.92
C ASN A 5 8.77 -9.36 -3.38
N HIS A 6 8.86 -8.11 -2.89
CA HIS A 6 7.72 -7.39 -2.33
C HIS A 6 7.90 -5.87 -2.42
N THR A 7 6.84 -5.13 -2.15
CA THR A 7 6.87 -3.69 -1.87
C THR A 7 6.55 -3.49 -0.39
N GLY A 8 7.46 -2.82 0.34
CA GLY A 8 7.27 -2.49 1.75
C GLY A 8 6.48 -1.19 1.92
N HIS A 9 5.54 -1.18 2.87
CA HIS A 9 4.73 -0.04 3.26
C HIS A 9 4.64 0.04 4.79
N VAL A 10 5.18 1.10 5.37
CA VAL A 10 5.08 1.35 6.82
C VAL A 10 3.72 1.91 7.15
N VAL A 11 3.06 1.31 8.16
CA VAL A 11 1.70 1.68 8.58
C VAL A 11 1.65 2.01 10.07
N THR A 12 0.73 2.89 10.46
CA THR A 12 0.57 3.30 11.86
C THR A 12 -0.33 2.35 12.65
N ASP A 13 -1.20 1.59 11.96
CA ASP A 13 -2.08 0.58 12.55
C ASP A 13 -2.18 -0.61 11.59
N LEU A 14 -1.55 -1.73 11.98
CA LEU A 14 -1.43 -2.90 11.13
C LEU A 14 -2.79 -3.53 10.81
N GLU A 15 -3.67 -3.69 11.80
CA GLU A 15 -4.97 -4.34 11.60
C GLU A 15 -5.91 -3.48 10.76
N ARG A 16 -5.90 -2.17 10.95
CA ARG A 16 -6.64 -1.22 10.09
C ARG A 16 -6.17 -1.32 8.64
N SER A 17 -4.88 -1.32 8.42
CA SER A 17 -4.32 -1.36 7.06
C SER A 17 -4.54 -2.72 6.39
N LYS A 18 -4.35 -3.83 7.11
CA LYS A 18 -4.72 -5.18 6.61
C LYS A 18 -6.18 -5.20 6.15
N ARG A 19 -7.08 -4.73 7.02
CA ARG A 19 -8.51 -4.70 6.71
C ARG A 19 -8.81 -3.82 5.50
N PHE A 20 -8.18 -2.65 5.38
CA PHE A 20 -8.32 -1.78 4.22
C PHE A 20 -7.97 -2.50 2.92
N TYR A 21 -6.78 -3.07 2.82
CA TYR A 21 -6.33 -3.72 1.58
C TYR A 21 -7.13 -4.99 1.24
N GLN A 22 -7.59 -5.74 2.24
CA GLN A 22 -8.43 -6.92 2.04
C GLN A 22 -9.83 -6.54 1.56
N GLU A 23 -10.49 -5.61 2.25
CA GLU A 23 -11.89 -5.30 1.99
C GLU A 23 -12.10 -4.38 0.78
N VAL A 24 -11.14 -3.48 0.50
CA VAL A 24 -11.27 -2.56 -0.63
C VAL A 24 -10.82 -3.22 -1.94
N PHE A 25 -9.74 -3.99 -1.91
CA PHE A 25 -9.09 -4.51 -3.11
C PHE A 25 -9.08 -6.03 -3.23
N GLY A 26 -9.44 -6.76 -2.19
CA GLY A 26 -9.41 -8.22 -2.19
C GLY A 26 -8.01 -8.81 -2.02
N PHE A 27 -7.07 -8.09 -1.40
CA PHE A 27 -5.79 -8.68 -1.03
C PHE A 27 -6.00 -9.89 -0.12
N THR A 28 -5.29 -10.96 -0.36
CA THR A 28 -5.34 -12.17 0.46
C THR A 28 -4.15 -12.19 1.43
N PRO A 29 -4.38 -12.37 2.75
CA PRO A 29 -3.28 -12.57 3.69
C PRO A 29 -2.46 -13.80 3.31
N TRP A 30 -1.13 -13.67 3.37
CA TRP A 30 -0.22 -14.77 3.10
C TRP A 30 0.46 -15.28 4.37
N TYR A 31 1.25 -14.44 5.03
CA TYR A 31 1.85 -14.74 6.31
C TYR A 31 2.18 -13.46 7.08
N GLU A 32 2.50 -13.63 8.37
CA GLU A 32 2.91 -12.55 9.26
C GLU A 32 4.11 -13.00 10.06
N ILE A 33 5.08 -12.10 10.31
CA ILE A 33 6.27 -12.37 11.09
C ILE A 33 6.58 -11.21 12.04
N THR A 34 7.22 -11.56 13.15
CA THR A 34 7.90 -10.61 14.05
C THR A 34 9.40 -10.95 13.98
N PRO A 35 10.17 -10.27 13.12
CA PRO A 35 11.57 -10.59 12.93
C PRO A 35 12.41 -10.23 14.17
N PRO A 36 13.59 -10.85 14.35
CA PRO A 36 14.50 -10.50 15.46
C PRO A 36 14.87 -9.02 15.43
N ASP A 37 14.70 -8.35 16.57
CA ASP A 37 14.75 -6.89 16.68
C ASP A 37 16.12 -6.30 16.30
N GLU A 38 17.20 -6.89 16.80
CA GLU A 38 18.57 -6.41 16.50
C GLU A 38 18.93 -6.54 15.02
N ALA A 39 18.55 -7.66 14.37
CA ALA A 39 18.81 -7.86 12.95
C ALA A 39 18.01 -6.89 12.10
N THR A 40 16.76 -6.64 12.48
CA THR A 40 15.87 -5.70 11.81
C THR A 40 16.36 -4.26 11.98
N ALA A 41 16.79 -3.88 13.18
CA ALA A 41 17.36 -2.57 13.46
C ALA A 41 18.61 -2.30 12.61
N LYS A 42 19.50 -3.29 12.53
CA LYS A 42 20.68 -3.20 11.69
C LYS A 42 20.34 -3.04 10.20
N LEU A 43 19.41 -3.86 9.69
CA LEU A 43 18.96 -3.81 8.30
C LEU A 43 18.31 -2.46 7.96
N SER A 44 17.50 -1.91 8.88
CA SER A 44 16.78 -0.66 8.70
C SER A 44 17.61 0.59 9.03
N CYS A 45 18.86 0.42 9.52
CA CYS A 45 19.71 1.51 10.02
C CYS A 45 19.03 2.31 11.15
N LEU A 46 18.29 1.66 12.01
CA LEU A 46 17.60 2.23 13.17
C LEU A 46 18.19 1.68 14.46
N SER A 47 17.89 2.35 15.58
CA SER A 47 18.30 1.88 16.92
C SER A 47 17.22 1.00 17.54
N PRO A 48 17.56 -0.20 18.08
CA PRO A 48 16.59 -1.03 18.78
C PRO A 48 16.21 -0.40 20.15
N PRO A 49 15.06 -0.80 20.75
CA PRO A 49 14.09 -1.77 20.23
C PRO A 49 13.16 -1.18 19.19
N LEU A 50 12.72 -1.98 18.21
CA LEU A 50 11.81 -1.56 17.14
C LEU A 50 10.41 -2.16 17.29
N GLY A 51 10.31 -3.41 17.72
CA GLY A 51 9.06 -4.14 17.86
C GLY A 51 8.32 -4.26 16.51
N VAL A 52 9.02 -4.67 15.45
CA VAL A 52 8.44 -4.77 14.11
C VAL A 52 7.54 -5.99 13.99
N THR A 53 6.35 -5.78 13.44
CA THR A 53 5.52 -6.84 12.88
C THR A 53 5.32 -6.55 11.39
N ALA A 54 5.57 -7.54 10.55
CA ALA A 54 5.38 -7.45 9.10
C ALA A 54 4.32 -8.46 8.64
N SER A 55 3.28 -7.98 7.99
CA SER A 55 2.21 -8.78 7.42
C SER A 55 2.26 -8.70 5.90
N TYR A 56 2.28 -9.85 5.23
CA TYR A 56 2.38 -9.96 3.79
C TYR A 56 1.00 -10.30 3.19
N LEU A 57 0.57 -9.47 2.27
CA LEU A 57 -0.68 -9.62 1.53
C LEU A 57 -0.38 -9.80 0.04
N VAL A 58 -1.23 -10.55 -0.66
CA VAL A 58 -1.04 -10.85 -2.09
C VAL A 58 -2.27 -10.46 -2.89
N LEU A 59 -2.05 -9.78 -4.02
CA LEU A 59 -3.06 -9.52 -5.04
C LEU A 59 -2.45 -9.74 -6.44
N ASP A 60 -2.99 -10.69 -7.21
CA ASP A 60 -2.56 -10.98 -8.60
C ASP A 60 -1.03 -11.14 -8.75
N GLY A 61 -0.40 -11.83 -7.80
CA GLY A 61 1.05 -12.05 -7.75
C GLY A 61 1.88 -10.86 -7.23
N PHE A 62 1.27 -9.72 -6.98
CA PHE A 62 1.90 -8.59 -6.31
C PHE A 62 1.90 -8.83 -4.80
N VAL A 63 3.05 -8.66 -4.17
CA VAL A 63 3.22 -8.84 -2.72
C VAL A 63 3.40 -7.49 -2.05
N LEU A 64 2.49 -7.16 -1.14
CA LEU A 64 2.54 -5.98 -0.28
C LEU A 64 2.94 -6.41 1.13
N GLU A 65 4.04 -5.86 1.63
CA GLU A 65 4.48 -6.02 3.02
C GLU A 65 4.03 -4.81 3.83
N LEU A 66 3.12 -4.99 4.76
CA LEU A 66 2.71 -3.97 5.72
C LEU A 66 3.59 -4.09 6.96
N MET A 67 4.35 -3.04 7.27
CA MET A 67 5.27 -3.01 8.40
C MET A 67 4.76 -2.07 9.49
N HIS A 68 4.62 -2.57 10.69
CA HIS A 68 4.26 -1.78 11.88
C HIS A 68 5.41 -1.79 12.89
N TYR A 69 5.78 -0.60 13.37
CA TYR A 69 6.82 -0.39 14.38
C TYR A 69 6.14 -0.03 15.70
N SER A 70 6.14 -0.93 16.69
CA SER A 70 5.38 -0.73 17.94
C SER A 70 6.13 0.13 18.97
N VAL A 71 7.45 0.18 18.93
CA VAL A 71 8.24 0.87 19.96
C VAL A 71 8.57 2.30 19.59
N PRO A 72 9.26 2.63 18.47
CA PRO A 72 9.41 4.03 18.09
C PRO A 72 8.12 4.59 17.48
N GLY A 73 7.18 3.70 17.08
CA GLY A 73 6.07 4.05 16.22
C GLY A 73 6.52 4.41 14.79
N ALA A 74 5.57 4.67 13.92
CA ALA A 74 5.88 5.26 12.63
C ALA A 74 6.51 6.65 12.85
N ALA A 75 7.60 6.92 12.13
CA ALA A 75 8.22 8.25 12.18
C ALA A 75 7.22 9.31 11.70
N ALA A 76 7.46 10.57 12.13
CA ALA A 76 6.59 11.73 11.95
C ALA A 76 5.82 11.81 10.64
N PRO A 77 4.67 12.50 10.62
CA PRO A 77 3.65 12.37 9.57
C PRO A 77 4.23 12.53 8.17
N PHE A 78 3.86 11.58 7.33
CA PHE A 78 4.11 11.62 5.90
C PHE A 78 3.56 12.94 5.34
N ARG A 79 4.42 13.74 4.71
CA ARG A 79 3.95 14.88 3.94
C ARG A 79 3.43 14.40 2.58
N PRO A 80 2.34 14.94 2.06
CA PRO A 80 1.93 14.68 0.69
C PRO A 80 3.07 15.05 -0.26
N ARG A 81 3.52 14.08 -1.08
CA ARG A 81 4.47 14.34 -2.16
C ARG A 81 3.72 14.80 -3.39
N THR A 82 4.37 15.66 -4.19
CA THR A 82 3.89 15.94 -5.54
C THR A 82 4.31 14.82 -6.50
N MET A 83 3.51 14.58 -7.54
CA MET A 83 3.72 13.44 -8.46
C MET A 83 5.02 13.54 -9.26
N ASN A 84 5.62 14.72 -9.35
CA ASN A 84 6.88 14.97 -10.05
C ASN A 84 8.12 14.92 -9.15
N GLU A 85 7.98 14.53 -7.87
CA GLU A 85 9.12 14.29 -7.00
C GLU A 85 9.72 12.91 -7.28
N PRO A 86 11.07 12.79 -7.45
CA PRO A 86 11.70 11.50 -7.70
C PRO A 86 11.42 10.46 -6.62
N GLY A 87 11.12 9.23 -7.02
CA GLY A 87 10.85 8.07 -6.14
C GLY A 87 9.51 7.39 -6.46
N LEU A 88 9.19 6.34 -5.72
CA LEU A 88 7.89 5.67 -5.84
C LEU A 88 6.77 6.63 -5.41
N THR A 89 5.76 6.79 -6.25
CA THR A 89 4.66 7.74 -6.02
C THR A 89 3.39 7.05 -5.55
N HIS A 90 2.96 5.99 -6.25
CA HIS A 90 1.68 5.33 -6.00
C HIS A 90 1.72 3.83 -6.33
N LEU A 91 0.72 3.12 -5.87
CA LEU A 91 0.35 1.81 -6.38
C LEU A 91 -0.85 2.00 -7.32
N SER A 92 -0.79 1.40 -8.52
CA SER A 92 -1.89 1.43 -9.47
C SER A 92 -2.63 0.09 -9.44
N ILE A 93 -3.93 0.12 -9.18
CA ILE A 93 -4.77 -1.06 -9.00
C ILE A 93 -5.95 -0.98 -9.96
N SER A 94 -6.13 -2.03 -10.77
CA SER A 94 -7.29 -2.16 -11.63
C SER A 94 -8.45 -2.77 -10.86
N VAL A 95 -9.63 -2.13 -10.94
CA VAL A 95 -10.85 -2.49 -10.21
C VAL A 95 -12.04 -2.57 -11.17
N ASP A 96 -13.07 -3.29 -10.79
CA ASP A 96 -14.29 -3.45 -11.62
C ASP A 96 -15.05 -2.13 -11.75
N ASP A 97 -15.19 -1.39 -10.64
CA ASP A 97 -15.85 -0.08 -10.59
C ASP A 97 -15.00 0.89 -9.77
N VAL A 98 -14.48 1.92 -10.44
CA VAL A 98 -13.58 2.92 -9.85
C VAL A 98 -14.28 3.72 -8.75
N ARG A 99 -15.53 4.16 -8.97
CA ARG A 99 -16.29 4.96 -8.01
C ARG A 99 -16.72 4.16 -6.80
N ALA A 100 -17.30 2.99 -7.01
CA ALA A 100 -17.70 2.11 -5.90
C ALA A 100 -16.50 1.70 -5.04
N THR A 101 -15.33 1.47 -5.66
CA THR A 101 -14.10 1.18 -4.93
C THR A 101 -13.61 2.39 -4.13
N ALA A 102 -13.69 3.60 -4.68
CA ALA A 102 -13.32 4.83 -3.98
C ALA A 102 -14.24 5.09 -2.77
N GLU A 103 -15.54 4.90 -2.92
CA GLU A 103 -16.50 5.00 -1.82
C GLU A 103 -16.22 3.97 -0.72
N ARG A 104 -15.97 2.73 -1.13
CA ARG A 104 -15.57 1.66 -0.19
C ARG A 104 -14.25 1.99 0.52
N ALA A 105 -13.28 2.60 -0.14
CA ALA A 105 -12.03 3.02 0.49
C ALA A 105 -12.30 4.00 1.64
N VAL A 106 -13.24 4.93 1.48
CA VAL A 106 -13.64 5.87 2.54
C VAL A 106 -14.25 5.14 3.75
N GLU A 107 -15.08 4.12 3.52
CA GLU A 107 -15.66 3.30 4.59
C GLU A 107 -14.59 2.61 5.46
N TYR A 108 -13.44 2.29 4.87
CA TYR A 108 -12.31 1.64 5.55
C TYR A 108 -11.19 2.61 5.96
N GLY A 109 -11.47 3.91 6.01
CA GLY A 109 -10.59 4.94 6.56
C GLY A 109 -9.63 5.59 5.55
N GLY A 110 -9.78 5.30 4.27
CA GLY A 110 -9.10 6.02 3.20
C GLY A 110 -9.78 7.35 2.85
N SER A 111 -9.28 8.01 1.82
CA SER A 111 -9.87 9.26 1.30
C SER A 111 -9.77 9.36 -0.21
N VAL A 112 -10.70 10.09 -0.82
CA VAL A 112 -10.73 10.33 -2.26
C VAL A 112 -10.09 11.68 -2.58
N ILE A 113 -9.34 11.75 -3.69
CA ILE A 113 -8.83 13.00 -4.24
C ILE A 113 -9.72 13.38 -5.43
N GLU A 114 -10.83 14.05 -5.14
CA GLU A 114 -11.88 14.32 -6.15
C GLU A 114 -11.37 15.10 -7.36
N GLU A 115 -10.43 16.02 -7.17
CA GLU A 115 -9.81 16.80 -8.25
C GLU A 115 -8.93 15.96 -9.18
N SER A 116 -8.63 14.72 -8.84
CA SER A 116 -7.89 13.79 -9.69
C SER A 116 -8.77 12.96 -10.62
N ASP A 117 -10.09 13.08 -10.50
CA ASP A 117 -11.03 12.33 -11.32
C ASP A 117 -11.01 12.81 -12.78
N ILE A 118 -10.54 11.94 -13.67
CA ILE A 118 -10.53 12.18 -15.11
C ILE A 118 -11.58 11.29 -15.85
N GLY A 119 -12.52 10.68 -15.11
CA GLY A 119 -13.54 9.76 -15.64
C GLY A 119 -13.03 8.35 -15.93
N LEU A 120 -11.74 8.19 -16.26
CA LEU A 120 -11.09 6.89 -16.49
C LEU A 120 -10.28 6.43 -15.27
N ALA A 121 -9.65 7.36 -14.58
CA ALA A 121 -8.79 7.10 -13.43
C ALA A 121 -9.13 8.06 -12.28
N LEU A 122 -8.86 7.62 -11.07
CA LEU A 122 -9.08 8.38 -9.85
C LEU A 122 -8.00 8.04 -8.83
N PHE A 123 -7.46 9.04 -8.15
CA PHE A 123 -6.59 8.80 -7.02
C PHE A 123 -7.34 8.79 -5.69
N ILE A 124 -6.96 7.85 -4.85
CA ILE A 124 -7.37 7.77 -3.44
C ILE A 124 -6.13 7.70 -2.55
N ARG A 125 -6.32 7.84 -1.25
CA ARG A 125 -5.29 7.54 -0.23
C ARG A 125 -5.77 6.42 0.67
N ASP A 126 -4.85 5.58 1.07
CA ASP A 126 -5.09 4.62 2.14
C ASP A 126 -5.16 5.34 3.52
N PRO A 127 -5.46 4.62 4.62
CA PRO A 127 -5.56 5.23 5.95
C PRO A 127 -4.30 5.91 6.47
N ASP A 128 -3.12 5.60 5.92
CA ASP A 128 -1.84 6.21 6.28
C ASP A 128 -1.36 7.26 5.26
N GLY A 129 -2.18 7.53 4.23
CA GLY A 129 -1.93 8.57 3.24
C GLY A 129 -1.16 8.11 2.00
N GLN A 130 -0.89 6.80 1.84
CA GLN A 130 -0.27 6.25 0.63
C GLN A 130 -1.20 6.47 -0.56
N LEU A 131 -0.64 7.01 -1.63
CA LEU A 131 -1.37 7.28 -2.86
C LEU A 131 -1.63 5.99 -3.64
N LEU A 132 -2.89 5.81 -4.05
CA LEU A 132 -3.36 4.67 -4.83
C LEU A 132 -4.10 5.19 -6.06
N GLU A 133 -3.75 4.68 -7.24
CA GLU A 133 -4.44 4.96 -8.49
C GLU A 133 -5.46 3.86 -8.76
N LEU A 134 -6.69 4.24 -9.01
CA LEU A 134 -7.76 3.32 -9.43
C LEU A 134 -7.95 3.43 -10.94
N LEU A 135 -7.90 2.29 -11.62
CA LEU A 135 -8.18 2.15 -13.05
C LEU A 135 -9.23 1.06 -13.27
N PRO A 136 -10.09 1.15 -14.29
CA PRO A 136 -10.99 0.04 -14.58
C PRO A 136 -10.21 -1.17 -15.12
N VAL A 137 -10.67 -2.39 -14.81
CA VAL A 137 -10.05 -3.63 -15.32
C VAL A 137 -9.99 -3.67 -16.85
N THR A 138 -10.90 -3.00 -17.53
CA THR A 138 -10.91 -2.86 -18.98
C THR A 138 -9.69 -2.10 -19.53
N TYR A 139 -9.07 -1.23 -18.73
CA TYR A 139 -7.83 -0.55 -19.09
C TYR A 139 -6.69 -1.56 -19.27
N ARG A 140 -6.62 -2.57 -18.40
CA ARG A 140 -5.62 -3.64 -18.47
C ARG A 140 -5.68 -4.44 -19.76
N ALA A 141 -6.88 -4.62 -20.32
CA ALA A 141 -7.08 -5.33 -21.58
C ALA A 141 -6.47 -4.59 -22.79
N ASN A 142 -6.26 -3.28 -22.67
CA ASN A 142 -5.69 -2.44 -23.72
C ASN A 142 -4.16 -2.28 -23.61
N LEU A 143 -3.53 -2.84 -22.57
CA LEU A 143 -2.09 -2.80 -22.41
C LEU A 143 -1.41 -3.80 -23.34
N PRO A 144 -0.19 -3.49 -23.82
CA PRO A 144 0.60 -4.46 -24.57
C PRO A 144 0.89 -5.69 -23.69
N PRO A 145 1.10 -6.88 -24.32
CA PRO A 145 1.53 -8.07 -23.58
C PRO A 145 2.76 -7.77 -22.73
N LYS A 146 2.77 -8.28 -21.49
CA LYS A 146 3.98 -8.22 -20.67
C LYS A 146 5.12 -9.00 -21.34
N PRO A 147 6.36 -8.51 -21.32
CA PRO A 147 7.51 -9.18 -21.91
C PRO A 147 7.82 -10.51 -21.22
#